data_42085e26e0d706160cb42eaa5705ee3b
#
_entry.id   42085e26e0d706160cb42eaa5705ee3b
#
_cell.length_a   1.000
_cell.length_b   1.000
_cell.length_c   1.000
_cell.angle_alpha   90.00
_cell.angle_beta   90.00
_cell.angle_gamma   90.00
#
_symmetry.space_group_name_H-M   'P 1'
#
loop_
_entity.id
_entity.type
_entity.pdbx_description
1 polymer ?
#
loop_
_entity_poly.entity_id
_entity_poly.type
_entity_poly.pdbx_seq_one_letter_code
_entity_poly.pdbx_strand_id
1 'polypeptide(L)'
;NHTTSAGAFLFLVNGTDAPLHYNGTTWTAPTITGITPANIISVISHKKRLWFTLKDSTQAAYLATEAVAGAATTFQFGSLFSKGGYLNALATWTRDGGQGADDYLVAISDRGQVALYQGVDPAEADTWELVGVFDVPRPIGRRCFVRYGADLLLITLEGVFPLSQLLAVDQSQSTRVAITDNISPAFASYARLYSGNFGWETVVYPKGTRLIVNVPVAESERAEQFVMNTISG
;
A
#
# COMPACT_ATOMS: atom_id res chain seq x y z
N ASN A 1 -10.88 -3.65 -5.98
CA ASN A 1 -12.34 -3.82 -6.02
C ASN A 1 -12.97 -3.06 -4.86
N HIS A 2 -14.14 -2.49 -5.09
CA HIS A 2 -14.96 -1.85 -4.08
C HIS A 2 -16.40 -2.37 -4.21
N THR A 3 -16.94 -2.90 -3.13
CA THR A 3 -18.29 -3.44 -3.11
C THR A 3 -19.18 -2.52 -2.31
N THR A 4 -20.32 -2.16 -2.88
CA THR A 4 -21.35 -1.29 -2.32
C THR A 4 -22.69 -2.00 -2.37
N SER A 5 -23.72 -1.39 -1.83
CA SER A 5 -25.12 -1.87 -1.99
C SER A 5 -25.60 -1.88 -3.46
N ALA A 6 -24.98 -1.03 -4.31
CA ALA A 6 -25.27 -0.96 -5.74
C ALA A 6 -24.51 -1.98 -6.61
N GLY A 7 -23.56 -2.73 -6.03
CA GLY A 7 -22.76 -3.73 -6.74
C GLY A 7 -21.26 -3.63 -6.49
N ALA A 8 -20.49 -4.39 -7.26
CA ALA A 8 -19.04 -4.41 -7.20
C ALA A 8 -18.44 -3.58 -8.33
N PHE A 9 -17.45 -2.77 -8.00
CA PHE A 9 -16.76 -1.87 -8.92
C PHE A 9 -15.26 -2.14 -8.94
N LEU A 10 -14.67 -2.16 -10.14
CA LEU A 10 -13.23 -2.19 -10.33
C LEU A 10 -12.77 -0.78 -10.70
N PHE A 11 -11.87 -0.20 -9.92
CA PHE A 11 -11.27 1.11 -10.20
C PHE A 11 -9.91 0.96 -10.90
N LEU A 12 -9.66 1.83 -11.88
CA LEU A 12 -8.39 2.00 -12.58
C LEU A 12 -7.91 3.44 -12.41
N VAL A 13 -6.68 3.60 -11.92
CA VAL A 13 -6.00 4.89 -11.71
C VAL A 13 -4.54 4.79 -12.13
N ASN A 14 -3.95 5.86 -12.65
CA ASN A 14 -2.56 5.86 -13.11
C ASN A 14 -1.77 7.12 -12.69
N GLY A 15 -2.41 8.10 -12.06
CA GLY A 15 -1.77 9.35 -11.62
C GLY A 15 -1.48 10.35 -12.77
N THR A 16 -2.17 10.19 -13.90
CA THR A 16 -2.03 11.06 -15.08
C THR A 16 -3.37 11.37 -15.71
N ASP A 17 -4.26 10.37 -15.82
CA ASP A 17 -5.57 10.49 -16.41
C ASP A 17 -6.67 10.45 -15.34
N ALA A 18 -7.87 10.88 -15.71
CA ALA A 18 -9.05 10.73 -14.86
C ALA A 18 -9.31 9.25 -14.54
N PRO A 19 -9.71 8.92 -13.31
CA PRO A 19 -10.06 7.56 -12.93
C PRO A 19 -11.15 6.97 -13.80
N LEU A 20 -11.09 5.65 -13.99
CA LEU A 20 -12.17 4.89 -14.58
C LEU A 20 -12.68 3.87 -13.57
N HIS A 21 -13.97 3.58 -13.60
CA HIS A 21 -14.52 2.42 -12.92
C HIS A 21 -15.32 1.52 -13.87
N TYR A 22 -15.28 0.22 -13.60
CA TYR A 22 -16.06 -0.81 -14.28
C TYR A 22 -17.10 -1.39 -13.34
N ASN A 23 -18.34 -1.39 -13.75
CA ASN A 23 -19.49 -1.85 -12.95
C ASN A 23 -19.92 -3.29 -13.26
N GLY A 24 -19.11 -4.05 -14.00
CA GLY A 24 -19.45 -5.37 -14.50
C GLY A 24 -19.94 -5.37 -15.95
N THR A 25 -20.29 -4.20 -16.51
CA THR A 25 -20.83 -4.05 -17.86
C THR A 25 -20.07 -3.00 -18.67
N THR A 26 -19.89 -1.81 -18.10
CA THR A 26 -19.32 -0.65 -18.80
C THR A 26 -18.24 0.03 -17.98
N TRP A 27 -17.26 0.63 -18.66
CA TRP A 27 -16.31 1.55 -18.08
C TRP A 27 -16.86 2.97 -18.12
N THR A 28 -16.80 3.67 -17.02
CA THR A 28 -17.21 5.08 -16.90
C THR A 28 -16.20 5.86 -16.08
N ALA A 29 -16.09 7.16 -16.33
CA ALA A 29 -15.31 8.06 -15.51
C ALA A 29 -16.18 8.60 -14.35
N PRO A 30 -15.88 8.27 -13.09
CA PRO A 30 -16.62 8.81 -11.96
C PRO A 30 -16.32 10.30 -11.79
N THR A 31 -17.34 11.10 -11.50
CA THR A 31 -17.13 12.50 -11.13
C THR A 31 -16.66 12.56 -9.68
N ILE A 32 -15.37 12.87 -9.48
CA ILE A 32 -14.77 13.08 -8.16
C ILE A 32 -14.39 14.54 -8.05
N THR A 33 -14.87 15.22 -7.01
CA THR A 33 -14.59 16.64 -6.73
C THR A 33 -13.82 16.82 -5.43
N GLY A 34 -13.32 18.03 -5.14
CA GLY A 34 -12.53 18.30 -3.93
C GLY A 34 -11.03 17.97 -4.05
N ILE A 35 -10.65 17.23 -5.09
CA ILE A 35 -9.27 16.92 -5.46
C ILE A 35 -9.09 17.00 -6.97
N THR A 36 -7.84 16.91 -7.46
CA THR A 36 -7.56 16.72 -8.89
C THR A 36 -7.57 15.21 -9.20
N PRO A 37 -8.59 14.65 -9.87
CA PRO A 37 -8.73 13.22 -10.04
C PRO A 37 -7.57 12.56 -10.79
N ALA A 38 -6.96 13.27 -11.74
CA ALA A 38 -5.79 12.80 -12.49
C ALA A 38 -4.54 12.56 -11.61
N ASN A 39 -4.49 13.14 -10.41
CA ASN A 39 -3.39 12.93 -9.46
C ASN A 39 -3.57 11.67 -8.60
N ILE A 40 -4.63 10.91 -8.78
CA ILE A 40 -4.86 9.67 -8.01
C ILE A 40 -3.93 8.58 -8.54
N ILE A 41 -2.94 8.18 -7.73
CA ILE A 41 -1.95 7.16 -8.08
C ILE A 41 -2.32 5.75 -7.59
N SER A 42 -3.17 5.65 -6.58
CA SER A 42 -3.59 4.40 -5.99
C SER A 42 -4.98 4.54 -5.37
N VAL A 43 -5.71 3.45 -5.32
CA VAL A 43 -7.04 3.37 -4.71
C VAL A 43 -7.18 2.08 -3.91
N ILE A 44 -7.67 2.20 -2.69
CA ILE A 44 -8.03 1.07 -1.84
C ILE A 44 -9.47 1.21 -1.34
N SER A 45 -10.05 0.08 -0.95
CA SER A 45 -11.30 0.06 -0.18
C SER A 45 -10.98 -0.26 1.27
N HIS A 46 -11.36 0.65 2.19
CA HIS A 46 -11.22 0.47 3.62
C HIS A 46 -12.50 0.90 4.32
N LYS A 47 -13.07 0.05 5.19
CA LYS A 47 -14.32 0.32 5.93
C LYS A 47 -15.44 0.84 5.00
N LYS A 48 -15.64 0.18 3.85
CA LYS A 48 -16.65 0.55 2.82
C LYS A 48 -16.48 1.96 2.23
N ARG A 49 -15.31 2.58 2.36
CA ARG A 49 -14.96 3.85 1.72
C ARG A 49 -13.84 3.63 0.71
N LEU A 50 -13.88 4.34 -0.40
CA LEU A 50 -12.73 4.48 -1.29
C LEU A 50 -11.76 5.50 -0.72
N TRP A 51 -10.49 5.08 -0.62
CA TRP A 51 -9.37 5.93 -0.26
C TRP A 51 -8.42 6.07 -1.42
N PHE A 52 -7.94 7.26 -1.66
CA PHE A 52 -7.06 7.63 -2.75
C PHE A 52 -5.73 8.13 -2.23
N THR A 53 -4.64 7.58 -2.76
CA THR A 53 -3.31 8.17 -2.59
C THR A 53 -3.09 9.18 -3.71
N LEU A 54 -2.64 10.38 -3.36
CA LEU A 54 -2.41 11.47 -4.31
C LEU A 54 -0.92 11.58 -4.65
N LYS A 55 -0.63 11.85 -5.91
CA LYS A 55 0.72 12.00 -6.44
C LYS A 55 1.48 13.12 -5.71
N ASP A 56 2.70 12.81 -5.26
CA ASP A 56 3.64 13.76 -4.65
C ASP A 56 3.02 14.60 -3.50
N SER A 57 2.12 13.98 -2.74
CA SER A 57 1.35 14.63 -1.68
C SER A 57 1.47 13.86 -0.36
N THR A 58 1.42 14.58 0.76
CA THR A 58 1.25 14.00 2.08
C THR A 58 -0.22 13.76 2.43
N GLN A 59 -1.13 14.14 1.55
CA GLN A 59 -2.57 13.96 1.71
C GLN A 59 -3.04 12.67 1.05
N ALA A 60 -3.98 12.01 1.69
CA ALA A 60 -4.91 11.10 1.06
C ALA A 60 -6.27 11.81 0.88
N ALA A 61 -7.13 11.20 0.11
CA ALA A 61 -8.53 11.61 0.03
C ALA A 61 -9.44 10.40 0.14
N TYR A 62 -10.66 10.59 0.62
CA TYR A 62 -11.65 9.51 0.71
C TYR A 62 -13.04 9.99 0.30
N LEU A 63 -13.86 9.05 -0.16
CA LEU A 63 -15.27 9.28 -0.45
C LEU A 63 -16.16 8.90 0.74
N ALA A 64 -17.41 9.32 0.69
CA ALA A 64 -18.43 8.85 1.62
C ALA A 64 -18.56 7.33 1.59
N THR A 65 -19.14 6.75 2.64
CA THR A 65 -19.38 5.30 2.72
C THR A 65 -20.19 4.81 1.53
N GLU A 66 -19.75 3.71 0.91
CA GLU A 66 -20.37 3.08 -0.27
C GLU A 66 -20.44 3.98 -1.52
N ALA A 67 -19.78 5.13 -1.54
CA ALA A 67 -19.73 6.00 -2.70
C ALA A 67 -18.66 5.58 -3.70
N VAL A 68 -19.00 5.67 -4.98
CA VAL A 68 -18.09 5.45 -6.12
C VAL A 68 -17.77 6.73 -6.87
N ALA A 69 -18.42 7.84 -6.52
CA ALA A 69 -18.25 9.18 -7.08
C ALA A 69 -18.67 10.22 -6.03
N GLY A 70 -18.41 11.50 -6.29
CA GLY A 70 -18.85 12.60 -5.43
C GLY A 70 -17.70 13.44 -4.87
N ALA A 71 -17.98 14.22 -3.82
CA ALA A 71 -17.00 15.05 -3.15
C ALA A 71 -16.04 14.19 -2.32
N ALA A 72 -14.74 14.29 -2.59
CA ALA A 72 -13.71 13.66 -1.78
C ALA A 72 -13.30 14.60 -0.64
N THR A 73 -13.13 14.05 0.54
CA THR A 73 -12.57 14.72 1.71
C THR A 73 -11.09 14.39 1.83
N THR A 74 -10.25 15.38 2.06
CA THR A 74 -8.81 15.16 2.24
C THR A 74 -8.47 14.80 3.68
N PHE A 75 -7.50 13.92 3.85
CA PHE A 75 -6.93 13.52 5.14
C PHE A 75 -5.42 13.72 5.12
N GLN A 76 -4.89 14.41 6.15
CA GLN A 76 -3.50 14.84 6.19
C GLN A 76 -2.61 13.91 7.01
N PHE A 77 -1.56 13.36 6.38
CA PHE A 77 -0.54 12.55 7.04
C PHE A 77 0.78 13.32 7.28
N GLY A 78 0.94 14.50 6.70
CA GLY A 78 2.22 15.23 6.71
C GLY A 78 2.75 15.57 8.09
N SER A 79 1.88 15.86 9.04
CA SER A 79 2.27 16.14 10.43
C SER A 79 2.79 14.90 11.19
N LEU A 80 2.50 13.70 10.69
CA LEU A 80 2.89 12.44 11.31
C LEU A 80 4.27 11.96 10.81
N PHE A 81 4.62 12.31 9.57
CA PHE A 81 5.85 11.86 8.93
C PHE A 81 7.01 12.79 9.25
N SER A 82 7.71 12.52 10.36
CA SER A 82 8.85 13.33 10.83
C SER A 82 10.05 13.31 9.87
N LYS A 83 10.17 12.27 9.03
CA LYS A 83 11.21 12.15 8.00
C LYS A 83 10.89 12.93 6.73
N GLY A 84 9.73 13.62 6.68
CA GLY A 84 9.24 14.32 5.49
C GLY A 84 8.87 13.37 4.35
N GLY A 85 8.92 13.88 3.11
CA GLY A 85 8.54 13.13 1.93
C GLY A 85 7.04 13.22 1.63
N TYR A 86 6.48 12.18 1.01
CA TYR A 86 5.07 12.11 0.63
C TYR A 86 4.46 10.75 1.00
N LEU A 87 3.14 10.68 0.94
CA LEU A 87 2.40 9.43 1.11
C LEU A 87 2.59 8.57 -0.15
N ASN A 88 3.25 7.43 0.01
CA ASN A 88 3.57 6.53 -1.10
C ASN A 88 2.44 5.55 -1.41
N ALA A 89 1.84 4.97 -0.38
CA ALA A 89 0.76 4.00 -0.52
C ALA A 89 -0.15 3.97 0.69
N LEU A 90 -1.38 3.52 0.45
CA LEU A 90 -2.34 3.15 1.48
C LEU A 90 -2.64 1.65 1.37
N ALA A 91 -2.83 0.98 2.50
CA ALA A 91 -3.25 -0.41 2.57
C ALA A 91 -4.31 -0.62 3.65
N THR A 92 -5.07 -1.69 3.55
CA THR A 92 -5.89 -2.21 4.64
C THR A 92 -5.20 -3.44 5.20
N TRP A 93 -4.99 -3.45 6.50
CA TRP A 93 -4.40 -4.57 7.22
C TRP A 93 -5.40 -5.09 8.25
N THR A 94 -5.84 -6.31 8.06
CA THR A 94 -6.76 -6.98 8.98
C THR A 94 -5.94 -7.83 9.95
N ARG A 95 -5.99 -7.50 11.24
CA ARG A 95 -5.33 -8.25 12.29
C ARG A 95 -6.39 -8.84 13.22
N ASP A 96 -6.32 -10.15 13.44
CA ASP A 96 -7.14 -10.80 14.47
C ASP A 96 -6.43 -10.69 15.82
N GLY A 97 -6.92 -9.81 16.68
CA GLY A 97 -6.41 -9.61 18.05
C GLY A 97 -7.05 -10.55 19.08
N GLY A 98 -7.86 -11.54 18.65
CA GLY A 98 -8.55 -12.46 19.55
C GLY A 98 -9.87 -11.94 20.12
N GLN A 99 -10.28 -10.70 19.79
CA GLN A 99 -11.57 -10.09 20.12
C GLN A 99 -12.38 -9.68 18.88
N GLY A 100 -12.02 -10.20 17.72
CA GLY A 100 -12.57 -9.86 16.41
C GLY A 100 -11.50 -9.33 15.47
N ALA A 101 -11.82 -9.27 14.18
CA ALA A 101 -10.91 -8.75 13.16
C ALA A 101 -10.90 -7.22 13.22
N ASP A 102 -9.78 -6.65 13.62
CA ASP A 102 -9.51 -5.22 13.54
C ASP A 102 -8.88 -4.88 12.17
N ASP A 103 -9.55 -4.02 11.43
CA ASP A 103 -9.01 -3.50 10.17
C ASP A 103 -8.33 -2.16 10.43
N TYR A 104 -7.03 -2.13 10.21
CA TYR A 104 -6.24 -0.91 10.25
C TYR A 104 -6.11 -0.29 8.86
N LEU A 105 -6.21 1.05 8.78
CA LEU A 105 -5.70 1.80 7.64
C LEU A 105 -4.21 2.00 7.84
N VAL A 106 -3.42 1.52 6.89
CA VAL A 106 -1.96 1.62 6.87
C VAL A 106 -1.55 2.68 5.87
N ALA A 107 -0.91 3.75 6.34
CA ALA A 107 -0.35 4.80 5.50
C ALA A 107 1.17 4.66 5.46
N ILE A 108 1.72 4.48 4.27
CA ILE A 108 3.15 4.21 4.04
C ILE A 108 3.79 5.43 3.38
N SER A 109 4.78 6.02 4.06
CA SER A 109 5.58 7.13 3.55
C SER A 109 6.69 6.64 2.60
N ASP A 110 7.08 7.45 1.62
CA ASP A 110 8.23 7.18 0.74
C ASP A 110 9.59 7.23 1.48
N ARG A 111 9.61 7.76 2.71
CA ARG A 111 10.81 7.90 3.56
C ARG A 111 10.93 6.80 4.62
N GLY A 112 10.08 5.79 4.59
CA GLY A 112 10.16 4.68 5.52
C GLY A 112 9.52 4.98 6.87
N GLN A 113 8.31 5.50 6.85
CA GLN A 113 7.45 5.60 8.03
C GLN A 113 6.08 5.01 7.71
N VAL A 114 5.49 4.35 8.67
CA VAL A 114 4.15 3.76 8.57
C VAL A 114 3.29 4.30 9.69
N ALA A 115 2.18 4.94 9.34
CA ALA A 115 1.15 5.33 10.30
C ALA A 115 0.00 4.33 10.25
N LEU A 116 -0.44 3.88 11.41
CA LEU A 116 -1.58 2.98 11.58
C LEU A 116 -2.75 3.74 12.19
N TYR A 117 -3.90 3.64 11.53
CA TYR A 117 -5.17 4.14 12.03
C TYR A 117 -6.16 3.01 12.23
N GLN A 118 -6.92 3.10 13.31
CA GLN A 118 -8.04 2.23 13.63
C GLN A 118 -9.33 3.05 13.70
N GLY A 119 -10.44 2.46 13.30
CA GLY A 119 -11.74 3.11 13.41
C GLY A 119 -12.60 2.94 12.18
N VAL A 120 -13.73 3.66 12.16
CA VAL A 120 -14.76 3.53 11.13
C VAL A 120 -14.90 4.80 10.30
N ASP A 121 -14.91 5.96 10.95
CA ASP A 121 -15.13 7.24 10.28
C ASP A 121 -13.99 8.23 10.52
N PRO A 122 -13.22 8.57 9.47
CA PRO A 122 -12.11 9.50 9.59
C PRO A 122 -12.53 10.96 9.87
N ALA A 123 -13.82 11.28 9.77
CA ALA A 123 -14.36 12.58 10.13
C ALA A 123 -14.66 12.73 11.63
N GLU A 124 -14.76 11.61 12.35
CA GLU A 124 -15.18 11.55 13.76
C GLU A 124 -13.99 11.18 14.64
N ALA A 125 -13.44 12.17 15.35
CA ALA A 125 -12.25 11.98 16.18
C ALA A 125 -12.41 10.89 17.28
N ASP A 126 -13.63 10.70 17.77
CA ASP A 126 -13.93 9.70 18.81
C ASP A 126 -13.93 8.25 18.29
N THR A 127 -14.03 8.08 16.97
CA THR A 127 -14.10 6.76 16.32
C THR A 127 -12.94 6.49 15.37
N TRP A 128 -11.99 7.43 15.25
CA TRP A 128 -10.84 7.34 14.37
C TRP A 128 -9.55 7.68 15.12
N GLU A 129 -8.80 6.67 15.46
CA GLU A 129 -7.63 6.76 16.34
C GLU A 129 -6.33 6.45 15.59
N LEU A 130 -5.31 7.26 15.84
CA LEU A 130 -3.93 6.94 15.46
C LEU A 130 -3.35 5.94 16.47
N VAL A 131 -3.12 4.70 16.02
CA VAL A 131 -2.51 3.64 16.82
C VAL A 131 -1.03 3.91 17.06
N GLY A 132 -0.34 4.41 16.02
CA GLY A 132 1.06 4.77 16.12
C GLY A 132 1.70 5.10 14.78
N VAL A 133 2.91 5.64 14.85
CA VAL A 133 3.79 5.88 13.70
C VAL A 133 5.08 5.10 13.93
N PHE A 134 5.45 4.27 12.99
CA PHE A 134 6.57 3.34 13.08
C PHE A 134 7.59 3.63 12.01
N ASP A 135 8.85 3.55 12.35
CA ASP A 135 9.94 3.61 11.40
C ASP A 135 10.16 2.23 10.78
N VAL A 136 10.23 2.19 9.45
CA VAL A 136 10.48 0.99 8.67
C VAL A 136 11.56 1.28 7.63
N PRO A 137 12.20 0.26 7.04
CA PRO A 137 13.09 0.47 5.90
C PRO A 137 12.35 1.17 4.75
N ARG A 138 13.08 2.00 3.99
CA ARG A 138 12.50 2.78 2.91
C ARG A 138 11.85 1.89 1.84
N PRO A 139 10.55 2.09 1.52
CA PRO A 139 9.85 1.30 0.51
C PRO A 139 10.36 1.59 -0.91
N ILE A 140 10.24 0.61 -1.80
CA ILE A 140 10.56 0.74 -3.22
C ILE A 140 9.27 0.81 -4.03
N GLY A 141 9.17 1.86 -4.85
CA GLY A 141 8.08 2.02 -5.81
C GLY A 141 6.70 2.23 -5.17
N ARG A 142 5.69 2.43 -6.02
CA ARG A 142 4.31 2.69 -5.57
C ARG A 142 3.54 1.42 -5.20
N ARG A 143 3.94 0.26 -5.75
CA ARG A 143 3.38 -1.07 -5.44
C ARG A 143 4.21 -1.77 -4.37
N CYS A 144 4.56 -1.01 -3.32
CA CYS A 144 5.51 -1.44 -2.30
C CYS A 144 4.99 -2.49 -1.34
N PHE A 145 3.76 -2.98 -1.48
CA PHE A 145 3.22 -4.01 -0.60
C PHE A 145 2.34 -5.02 -1.35
N VAL A 146 2.23 -6.21 -0.78
CA VAL A 146 1.29 -7.25 -1.18
C VAL A 146 0.67 -7.92 0.05
N ARG A 147 -0.59 -8.35 -0.05
CA ARG A 147 -1.25 -9.13 1.00
C ARG A 147 -0.72 -10.56 1.00
N TYR A 148 -0.36 -11.05 2.17
CA TYR A 148 0.08 -12.41 2.39
C TYR A 148 -0.58 -13.00 3.64
N GLY A 149 -1.62 -13.79 3.45
CA GLY A 149 -2.46 -14.26 4.56
C GLY A 149 -3.08 -13.08 5.30
N ALA A 150 -2.90 -13.04 6.60
CA ALA A 150 -3.34 -11.97 7.49
C ALA A 150 -2.33 -10.82 7.60
N ASP A 151 -1.23 -10.83 6.81
CA ASP A 151 -0.17 -9.82 6.89
C ASP A 151 -0.01 -9.05 5.58
N LEU A 152 0.79 -8.01 5.63
CA LEU A 152 1.27 -7.24 4.48
C LEU A 152 2.78 -7.46 4.34
N LEU A 153 3.23 -7.84 3.16
CA LEU A 153 4.64 -7.86 2.82
C LEU A 153 5.03 -6.55 2.19
N LEU A 154 6.01 -5.86 2.77
CA LEU A 154 6.51 -4.57 2.31
C LEU A 154 7.84 -4.77 1.57
N ILE A 155 7.93 -4.30 0.31
CA ILE A 155 9.18 -4.24 -0.46
C ILE A 155 9.93 -2.98 -0.05
N THR A 156 11.18 -3.14 0.39
CA THR A 156 12.03 -2.03 0.82
C THR A 156 13.42 -2.12 0.18
N LEU A 157 14.25 -1.10 0.36
CA LEU A 157 15.64 -1.12 -0.08
C LEU A 157 16.49 -2.24 0.58
N GLU A 158 16.05 -2.72 1.74
CA GLU A 158 16.78 -3.71 2.54
C GLU A 158 16.26 -5.14 2.35
N GLY A 159 15.09 -5.29 1.73
CA GLY A 159 14.46 -6.60 1.52
C GLY A 159 12.93 -6.53 1.50
N VAL A 160 12.32 -7.71 1.55
CA VAL A 160 10.86 -7.88 1.69
C VAL A 160 10.54 -8.32 3.10
N PHE A 161 9.69 -7.56 3.78
CA PHE A 161 9.40 -7.74 5.20
C PHE A 161 7.92 -7.92 5.47
N PRO A 162 7.54 -8.83 6.38
CA PRO A 162 6.21 -8.85 6.97
C PRO A 162 6.01 -7.60 7.84
N LEU A 163 4.93 -6.86 7.62
CA LEU A 163 4.64 -5.64 8.37
C LEU A 163 4.48 -5.92 9.87
N SER A 164 3.82 -7.02 10.22
CA SER A 164 3.65 -7.42 11.62
C SER A 164 4.97 -7.55 12.37
N GLN A 165 6.01 -8.03 11.70
CA GLN A 165 7.34 -8.19 12.29
C GLN A 165 8.12 -6.89 12.34
N LEU A 166 8.00 -6.04 11.31
CA LEU A 166 8.62 -4.70 11.32
C LEU A 166 8.10 -3.83 12.47
N LEU A 167 6.83 -3.97 12.83
CA LEU A 167 6.22 -3.19 13.91
C LEU A 167 6.52 -3.76 15.30
N ALA A 168 7.00 -5.00 15.40
CA ALA A 168 7.25 -5.70 16.67
C ALA A 168 8.71 -5.63 17.12
N VAL A 169 9.66 -5.23 16.26
CA VAL A 169 11.11 -5.24 16.54
C VAL A 169 11.72 -3.86 16.40
N ASP A 170 12.77 -3.60 17.17
CA ASP A 170 13.58 -2.41 16.99
C ASP A 170 14.27 -2.43 15.61
N GLN A 171 14.41 -1.24 15.02
CA GLN A 171 14.97 -1.06 13.66
C GLN A 171 16.39 -1.67 13.51
N SER A 172 17.16 -1.77 14.60
CA SER A 172 18.50 -2.40 14.60
C SER A 172 18.48 -3.91 14.36
N GLN A 173 17.32 -4.57 14.49
CA GLN A 173 17.15 -6.01 14.28
C GLN A 173 16.27 -6.33 13.06
N SER A 174 15.81 -5.31 12.34
CA SER A 174 14.87 -5.48 11.23
C SER A 174 15.40 -6.40 10.13
N THR A 175 16.67 -6.35 9.80
CA THR A 175 17.29 -7.16 8.73
C THR A 175 17.12 -8.67 8.92
N ARG A 176 17.01 -9.15 10.17
CA ARG A 176 16.86 -10.59 10.47
C ARG A 176 15.44 -11.14 10.26
N VAL A 177 14.46 -10.27 10.04
CA VAL A 177 13.06 -10.68 9.84
C VAL A 177 12.63 -10.59 8.37
N ALA A 178 13.54 -10.24 7.47
CA ALA A 178 13.28 -10.21 6.03
C ALA A 178 13.04 -11.62 5.49
N ILE A 179 11.98 -11.79 4.70
CA ILE A 179 11.77 -13.04 3.94
C ILE A 179 12.92 -13.26 2.94
N THR A 180 13.56 -12.16 2.50
CA THR A 180 14.69 -12.16 1.58
C THR A 180 16.05 -12.29 2.26
N ASP A 181 16.13 -12.64 3.54
CA ASP A 181 17.39 -12.67 4.30
C ASP A 181 18.45 -13.56 3.63
N ASN A 182 18.06 -14.75 3.16
CA ASN A 182 18.94 -15.69 2.47
C ASN A 182 19.57 -15.15 1.17
N ILE A 183 18.95 -14.15 0.54
CA ILE A 183 19.39 -13.51 -0.70
C ILE A 183 19.71 -12.02 -0.52
N SER A 184 19.84 -11.55 0.72
CA SER A 184 19.97 -10.13 1.04
C SER A 184 21.08 -9.41 0.28
N PRO A 185 22.30 -9.97 0.02
CA PRO A 185 23.32 -9.28 -0.75
C PRO A 185 22.92 -9.05 -2.21
N ALA A 186 22.29 -10.04 -2.84
CA ALA A 186 21.79 -9.94 -4.22
C ALA A 186 20.64 -8.93 -4.28
N PHE A 187 19.67 -9.04 -3.39
CA PHE A 187 18.53 -8.12 -3.33
C PHE A 187 18.98 -6.67 -3.13
N ALA A 188 19.87 -6.40 -2.17
CA ALA A 188 20.38 -5.06 -1.89
C ALA A 188 21.16 -4.47 -3.09
N SER A 189 21.87 -5.30 -3.85
CA SER A 189 22.54 -4.88 -5.08
C SER A 189 21.55 -4.41 -6.14
N TYR A 190 20.48 -5.17 -6.39
CA TYR A 190 19.43 -4.81 -7.33
C TYR A 190 18.62 -3.60 -6.86
N ALA A 191 18.27 -3.54 -5.57
CA ALA A 191 17.59 -2.39 -4.99
C ALA A 191 18.37 -1.09 -5.18
N ARG A 192 19.69 -1.13 -4.95
CA ARG A 192 20.57 0.03 -5.15
C ARG A 192 20.64 0.49 -6.60
N LEU A 193 20.65 -0.44 -7.56
CA LEU A 193 20.78 -0.12 -8.99
C LEU A 193 19.46 0.33 -9.60
N TYR A 194 18.34 -0.28 -9.20
CA TYR A 194 17.07 -0.20 -9.93
C TYR A 194 15.89 0.33 -9.10
N SER A 195 16.08 0.75 -7.85
CA SER A 195 14.96 1.23 -7.01
C SER A 195 14.25 2.48 -7.55
N GLY A 196 14.91 3.25 -8.43
CA GLY A 196 14.31 4.39 -9.12
C GLY A 196 13.41 4.00 -10.30
N ASN A 197 13.53 2.77 -10.82
CA ASN A 197 12.77 2.34 -11.98
C ASN A 197 11.32 2.00 -11.58
N PHE A 198 10.38 2.35 -12.45
CA PHE A 198 8.99 1.98 -12.27
C PHE A 198 8.75 0.51 -12.62
N GLY A 199 7.97 -0.19 -11.77
CA GLY A 199 7.56 -1.56 -12.04
C GLY A 199 7.94 -2.57 -10.96
N TRP A 200 8.55 -2.14 -9.84
CA TRP A 200 8.74 -3.00 -8.69
C TRP A 200 7.40 -3.50 -8.16
N GLU A 201 7.28 -4.80 -8.02
CA GLU A 201 6.05 -5.45 -7.56
C GLU A 201 6.35 -6.81 -6.94
N THR A 202 5.63 -7.15 -5.90
CA THR A 202 5.64 -8.49 -5.31
C THR A 202 4.35 -9.21 -5.64
N VAL A 203 4.47 -10.44 -6.13
CA VAL A 203 3.35 -11.32 -6.46
C VAL A 203 3.42 -12.57 -5.59
N VAL A 204 2.34 -12.88 -4.89
CA VAL A 204 2.19 -14.13 -4.15
C VAL A 204 1.52 -15.15 -5.05
N TYR A 205 2.14 -16.33 -5.22
CA TYR A 205 1.57 -17.46 -5.93
C TYR A 205 1.30 -18.63 -4.95
N PRO A 206 0.12 -18.64 -4.30
CA PRO A 206 -0.15 -19.57 -3.19
C PRO A 206 -0.09 -21.04 -3.59
N LYS A 207 -0.61 -21.39 -4.77
CA LYS A 207 -0.62 -22.79 -5.27
C LYS A 207 0.78 -23.38 -5.43
N GLY A 208 1.78 -22.54 -5.70
CA GLY A 208 3.17 -22.94 -5.83
C GLY A 208 4.03 -22.59 -4.61
N THR A 209 3.44 -22.08 -3.53
CA THR A 209 4.15 -21.60 -2.33
C THR A 209 5.29 -20.64 -2.69
N ARG A 210 5.05 -19.74 -3.65
CA ARG A 210 6.09 -18.86 -4.17
C ARG A 210 5.75 -17.38 -3.92
N LEU A 211 6.78 -16.66 -3.56
CA LEU A 211 6.84 -15.22 -3.60
C LEU A 211 7.73 -14.80 -4.77
N ILE A 212 7.22 -13.95 -5.64
CA ILE A 212 7.93 -13.47 -6.82
C ILE A 212 8.08 -11.95 -6.67
N VAL A 213 9.32 -11.46 -6.69
CA VAL A 213 9.60 -10.03 -6.73
C VAL A 213 10.06 -9.67 -8.13
N ASN A 214 9.27 -8.85 -8.81
CA ASN A 214 9.62 -8.30 -10.12
C ASN A 214 10.53 -7.09 -9.93
N VAL A 215 11.67 -7.11 -10.60
CA VAL A 215 12.66 -6.02 -10.60
C VAL A 215 12.76 -5.45 -12.02
N PRO A 216 12.37 -4.19 -12.25
CA PRO A 216 12.46 -3.55 -13.56
C PRO A 216 13.91 -3.11 -13.84
N VAL A 217 14.71 -3.99 -14.44
CA VAL A 217 16.11 -3.70 -14.77
C VAL A 217 16.23 -2.76 -15.97
N ALA A 218 15.25 -2.76 -16.87
CA ALA A 218 15.09 -1.78 -17.93
C ALA A 218 13.59 -1.44 -18.06
N GLU A 219 13.21 -0.20 -17.78
CA GLU A 219 11.81 0.22 -17.77
C GLU A 219 11.14 -0.06 -19.15
N SER A 220 9.95 -0.65 -19.10
CA SER A 220 9.15 -1.02 -20.27
C SER A 220 9.76 -2.07 -21.20
N GLU A 221 10.94 -2.58 -20.90
CA GLU A 221 11.66 -3.53 -21.77
C GLU A 221 11.92 -4.87 -21.08
N ARG A 222 12.53 -4.85 -19.89
CA ARG A 222 12.97 -6.08 -19.22
C ARG A 222 12.79 -6.01 -17.70
N ALA A 223 12.23 -7.07 -17.14
CA ALA A 223 12.24 -7.33 -15.71
C ALA A 223 13.01 -8.62 -15.41
N GLU A 224 13.68 -8.64 -14.27
CA GLU A 224 14.22 -9.85 -13.66
C GLU A 224 13.38 -10.20 -12.42
N GLN A 225 13.48 -11.44 -11.94
CA GLN A 225 12.65 -11.92 -10.86
C GLN A 225 13.46 -12.60 -9.79
N PHE A 226 13.23 -12.23 -8.54
CA PHE A 226 13.56 -13.09 -7.42
C PHE A 226 12.36 -14.00 -7.14
N VAL A 227 12.58 -15.30 -7.14
CA VAL A 227 11.54 -16.30 -6.86
C VAL A 227 11.96 -17.05 -5.62
N MET A 228 11.15 -16.97 -4.57
CA MET A 228 11.41 -17.57 -3.27
C MET A 228 10.29 -18.53 -2.89
N ASN A 229 10.62 -19.55 -2.13
CA ASN A 229 9.61 -20.41 -1.50
C ASN A 229 9.12 -19.73 -0.22
N THR A 230 7.79 -19.64 -0.03
CA THR A 230 7.21 -18.97 1.14
C THR A 230 7.26 -19.80 2.43
N ILE A 231 7.70 -21.06 2.36
CA ILE A 231 7.81 -21.97 3.51
C ILE A 231 9.26 -22.14 3.93
N SER A 232 10.18 -22.28 2.96
CA SER A 232 11.59 -22.59 3.24
C SER A 232 12.54 -21.41 3.05
N GLY A 233 12.06 -20.27 2.53
CA GLY A 233 12.85 -19.08 2.22
C GLY A 233 13.54 -19.16 0.86
#